data_21c70629902e00a52288b60405e729ef
#
_entry.id   21c70629902e00a52288b60405e729ef
#
_cell.length_a   1.000
_cell.length_b   1.000
_cell.length_c   1.000
_cell.angle_alpha   90.00
_cell.angle_beta   90.00
_cell.angle_gamma   90.00
#
_symmetry.space_group_name_H-M   'P 1'
#
loop_
_entity.id
_entity.type
_entity.pdbx_description
1 polymer ?
#
loop_
_entity_poly.entity_id
_entity_poly.type
_entity_poly.pdbx_seq_one_letter_code
_entity_poly.pdbx_strand_id
1 'polypeptide(L)'
;MALTPGESPGFLLWHATLRWQRGVTAALTPLGLTHVQFVLLACTWWLNGQGEHPNQLAVARQAGTDVKMTSQVVRTLEGKGLLVRETDPADTRAKRLRVTEAGAELAPRAIAAVEAVDAEFFRPVPVGEAVKLLAALARPED
;
A
#
# COMPACT_ATOMS: atom_id res chain seq x y z
N MET A 1 -30.02 -16.17 13.46
CA MET A 1 -29.38 -17.49 13.46
C MET A 1 -27.91 -17.35 13.19
N ALA A 2 -27.07 -17.93 14.03
CA ALA A 2 -25.63 -17.82 13.86
C ALA A 2 -25.14 -18.73 12.72
N LEU A 3 -24.29 -18.16 11.84
CA LEU A 3 -23.63 -18.92 10.79
C LEU A 3 -22.49 -19.76 11.37
N THR A 4 -22.23 -20.91 10.77
CA THR A 4 -21.01 -21.66 11.08
C THR A 4 -19.78 -20.89 10.60
N PRO A 5 -18.57 -21.15 11.13
CA PRO A 5 -17.37 -20.45 10.67
C PRO A 5 -17.16 -20.47 9.14
N GLY A 6 -17.44 -21.62 8.50
CA GLY A 6 -17.31 -21.74 7.04
C GLY A 6 -18.36 -21.00 6.23
N GLU A 7 -19.42 -20.50 6.87
CA GLU A 7 -20.52 -19.75 6.23
C GLU A 7 -20.49 -18.27 6.58
N SER A 8 -19.61 -17.84 7.50
CA SER A 8 -19.52 -16.46 7.92
C SER A 8 -18.58 -15.67 7.00
N PRO A 9 -19.11 -14.74 6.20
CA PRO A 9 -18.24 -13.97 5.28
C PRO A 9 -17.20 -13.16 6.01
N GLY A 10 -17.52 -12.56 7.15
CA GLY A 10 -16.56 -11.80 7.94
C GLY A 10 -15.44 -12.66 8.52
N PHE A 11 -15.77 -13.85 9.00
CA PHE A 11 -14.76 -14.78 9.52
C PHE A 11 -13.86 -15.31 8.40
N LEU A 12 -14.42 -15.58 7.23
CA LEU A 12 -13.65 -15.99 6.06
C LEU A 12 -12.74 -14.86 5.58
N LEU A 13 -13.23 -13.62 5.57
CA LEU A 13 -12.41 -12.45 5.24
C LEU A 13 -11.24 -12.30 6.23
N TRP A 14 -11.49 -12.50 7.51
CA TRP A 14 -10.45 -12.48 8.55
C TRP A 14 -9.33 -13.46 8.21
N HIS A 15 -9.68 -14.72 7.96
CA HIS A 15 -8.69 -15.76 7.62
C HIS A 15 -7.98 -15.48 6.29
N ALA A 16 -8.73 -15.07 5.28
CA ALA A 16 -8.15 -14.73 3.98
C ALA A 16 -7.15 -13.58 4.12
N THR A 17 -7.51 -12.53 4.87
CA THR A 17 -6.65 -11.38 5.12
C THR A 17 -5.36 -11.78 5.83
N LEU A 18 -5.44 -12.61 6.87
CA LEU A 18 -4.26 -13.07 7.59
C LEU A 18 -3.31 -13.89 6.71
N ARG A 19 -3.85 -14.78 5.87
CA ARG A 19 -3.02 -15.56 4.94
C ARG A 19 -2.35 -14.69 3.91
N TRP A 20 -3.10 -13.76 3.33
CA TRP A 20 -2.57 -12.82 2.34
C TRP A 20 -1.47 -11.94 2.95
N GLN A 21 -1.71 -11.37 4.12
CA GLN A 21 -0.74 -10.53 4.82
C GLN A 21 0.56 -11.28 5.14
N ARG A 22 0.46 -12.54 5.54
CA ARG A 22 1.67 -13.38 5.78
C ARG A 22 2.49 -13.55 4.51
N GLY A 23 1.82 -13.79 3.38
CA GLY A 23 2.49 -13.89 2.08
C GLY A 23 3.17 -12.59 1.67
N VAL A 24 2.47 -11.47 1.81
CA VAL A 24 3.03 -10.14 1.50
C VAL A 24 4.23 -9.83 2.40
N THR A 25 4.12 -10.06 3.70
CA THR A 25 5.21 -9.84 4.64
C THR A 25 6.46 -10.66 4.28
N ALA A 26 6.26 -11.94 3.97
CA ALA A 26 7.36 -12.81 3.56
C ALA A 26 8.05 -12.34 2.28
N ALA A 27 7.29 -11.82 1.33
CA ALA A 27 7.84 -11.29 0.07
C ALA A 27 8.59 -9.98 0.26
N LEU A 28 8.13 -9.10 1.17
CA LEU A 28 8.72 -7.79 1.40
C LEU A 28 9.91 -7.79 2.34
N THR A 29 10.00 -8.74 3.26
CA THR A 29 11.08 -8.81 4.25
C THR A 29 12.47 -8.79 3.60
N PRO A 30 12.75 -9.58 2.52
CA PRO A 30 14.05 -9.51 1.85
C PRO A 30 14.37 -8.15 1.22
N LEU A 31 13.35 -7.34 0.95
CA LEU A 31 13.50 -6.00 0.39
C LEU A 31 13.61 -4.93 1.48
N GLY A 32 13.58 -5.31 2.74
CA GLY A 32 13.68 -4.40 3.86
C GLY A 32 12.44 -3.54 4.10
N LEU A 33 11.28 -3.97 3.66
CA LEU A 33 10.03 -3.22 3.77
C LEU A 33 9.02 -3.97 4.62
N THR A 34 8.32 -3.23 5.48
CA THR A 34 7.06 -3.69 6.06
C THR A 34 5.93 -3.47 5.07
N HIS A 35 4.77 -4.08 5.31
CA HIS A 35 3.61 -3.93 4.41
C HIS A 35 3.19 -2.46 4.27
N VAL A 36 3.05 -1.73 5.37
CA VAL A 36 2.64 -0.32 5.30
C VAL A 36 3.70 0.56 4.67
N GLN A 37 4.99 0.28 4.89
CA GLN A 37 6.08 0.98 4.20
C GLN A 37 5.99 0.78 2.68
N PHE A 38 5.74 -0.44 2.26
CA PHE A 38 5.54 -0.75 0.84
C PHE A 38 4.36 0.04 0.26
N VAL A 39 3.22 0.03 0.94
CA VAL A 39 2.02 0.74 0.44
C VAL A 39 2.30 2.22 0.24
N LEU A 40 2.93 2.88 1.21
CA LEU A 40 3.23 4.32 1.11
C LEU A 40 4.30 4.63 0.08
N LEU A 41 5.32 3.79 -0.02
CA LEU A 41 6.35 3.93 -1.06
C LEU A 41 5.75 3.76 -2.45
N ALA A 42 4.96 2.72 -2.65
CA ALA A 42 4.32 2.43 -3.95
C ALA A 42 3.34 3.52 -4.36
N CYS A 43 2.52 4.02 -3.42
CA CYS A 43 1.59 5.12 -3.70
C CYS A 43 2.34 6.40 -4.09
N THR A 44 3.40 6.75 -3.38
CA THR A 44 4.20 7.94 -3.70
C THR A 44 4.86 7.78 -5.07
N TRP A 45 5.46 6.64 -5.32
CA TRP A 45 6.09 6.33 -6.60
C TRP A 45 5.08 6.44 -7.76
N TRP A 46 3.89 5.86 -7.58
CA TRP A 46 2.85 5.91 -8.61
C TRP A 46 2.38 7.34 -8.89
N LEU A 47 2.10 8.12 -7.83
CA LEU A 47 1.68 9.51 -7.96
C LEU A 47 2.76 10.36 -8.62
N ASN A 48 4.02 10.19 -8.23
CA ASN A 48 5.14 10.89 -8.88
C ASN A 48 5.23 10.52 -10.36
N GLY A 49 4.99 9.25 -10.71
CA GLY A 49 4.99 8.78 -12.08
C GLY A 49 3.88 9.40 -12.94
N GLN A 50 2.78 9.84 -12.31
CA GLN A 50 1.71 10.58 -12.98
C GLN A 50 2.03 12.07 -13.12
N GLY A 51 3.20 12.51 -12.71
CA GLY A 51 3.58 13.92 -12.71
C GLY A 51 3.06 14.69 -11.50
N GLU A 52 2.49 14.00 -10.51
CA GLU A 52 1.96 14.65 -9.32
C GLU A 52 3.04 14.84 -8.25
N HIS A 53 2.85 15.88 -7.46
CA HIS A 53 3.71 16.23 -6.33
C HIS A 53 2.89 16.20 -5.04
N PRO A 54 2.55 14.98 -4.54
CA PRO A 54 1.62 14.85 -3.43
C PRO A 54 2.23 15.33 -2.12
N ASN A 55 1.41 15.95 -1.29
CA ASN A 55 1.75 16.13 0.11
C ASN A 55 1.43 14.84 0.88
N GLN A 56 1.77 14.81 2.16
CA GLN A 56 1.56 13.63 2.99
C GLN A 56 0.08 13.24 3.10
N LEU A 57 -0.83 14.23 3.15
CA LEU A 57 -2.27 13.97 3.22
C LEU A 57 -2.77 13.28 1.95
N ALA A 58 -2.32 13.70 0.77
CA ALA A 58 -2.68 13.07 -0.50
C ALA A 58 -2.22 11.61 -0.57
N VAL A 59 -1.01 11.33 -0.09
CA VAL A 59 -0.49 9.96 -0.03
C VAL A 59 -1.30 9.12 0.96
N ALA A 60 -1.63 9.67 2.13
CA ALA A 60 -2.46 8.98 3.12
C ALA A 60 -3.83 8.61 2.55
N ARG A 61 -4.45 9.52 1.80
CA ARG A 61 -5.75 9.27 1.14
C ARG A 61 -5.63 8.15 0.09
N GLN A 62 -4.61 8.19 -0.73
CA GLN A 62 -4.38 7.16 -1.75
C GLN A 62 -4.15 5.80 -1.11
N ALA A 63 -3.40 5.74 -0.01
CA ALA A 63 -3.07 4.52 0.70
C ALA A 63 -4.19 4.01 1.61
N GLY A 64 -5.12 4.89 2.01
CA GLY A 64 -6.14 4.55 2.99
C GLY A 64 -5.61 4.46 4.42
N THR A 65 -4.52 5.18 4.73
CA THR A 65 -3.89 5.18 6.05
C THR A 65 -4.24 6.45 6.82
N ASP A 66 -4.23 6.37 8.17
CA ASP A 66 -4.46 7.56 8.97
C ASP A 66 -3.24 8.50 8.95
N VAL A 67 -3.47 9.76 9.28
CA VAL A 67 -2.46 10.82 9.17
C VAL A 67 -1.26 10.56 10.09
N LYS A 68 -1.52 10.09 11.32
CA LYS A 68 -0.46 9.85 12.30
C LYS A 68 0.45 8.69 11.88
N MET A 69 -0.14 7.58 11.47
CA MET A 69 0.61 6.43 10.97
C MET A 69 1.41 6.83 9.72
N THR A 70 0.79 7.54 8.79
CA THR A 70 1.45 8.01 7.57
C THR A 70 2.67 8.86 7.90
N SER A 71 2.55 9.79 8.84
CA SER A 71 3.66 10.63 9.28
C SER A 71 4.84 9.81 9.80
N GLN A 72 4.58 8.82 10.65
CA GLN A 72 5.62 7.94 11.21
C GLN A 72 6.31 7.11 10.13
N VAL A 73 5.53 6.53 9.23
CA VAL A 73 6.07 5.65 8.17
C VAL A 73 6.86 6.46 7.15
N VAL A 74 6.40 7.66 6.80
CA VAL A 74 7.15 8.57 5.91
C VAL A 74 8.52 8.90 6.50
N ARG A 75 8.60 9.18 7.81
CA ARG A 75 9.88 9.43 8.48
C ARG A 75 10.80 8.22 8.39
N THR A 76 10.26 7.02 8.57
CA THR A 76 11.03 5.79 8.45
C THR A 76 11.57 5.62 7.03
N LEU A 77 10.73 5.87 6.01
CA LEU A 77 11.14 5.79 4.62
C LEU A 77 12.19 6.84 4.26
N GLU A 78 12.09 8.05 4.83
CA GLU A 78 13.13 9.07 4.69
C GLU A 78 14.46 8.59 5.31
N GLY A 79 14.39 8.03 6.52
CA GLY A 79 15.57 7.48 7.20
C GLY A 79 16.25 6.36 6.44
N LYS A 80 15.48 5.60 5.66
CA LYS A 80 16.00 4.56 4.77
C LYS A 80 16.51 5.10 3.43
N GLY A 81 16.37 6.40 3.17
CA GLY A 81 16.79 7.02 1.91
C GLY A 81 15.90 6.70 0.73
N LEU A 82 14.63 6.34 0.96
CA LEU A 82 13.68 5.94 -0.08
C LEU A 82 12.73 7.06 -0.50
N LEU A 83 12.45 8.00 0.41
CA LEU A 83 11.64 9.19 0.18
C LEU A 83 12.37 10.44 0.65
N VAL A 84 12.02 11.58 0.06
CA VAL A 84 12.41 12.90 0.57
C VAL A 84 11.17 13.77 0.67
N ARG A 85 11.17 14.68 1.65
CA ARG A 85 10.20 15.76 1.74
C ARG A 85 10.85 17.03 1.22
N GLU A 86 10.19 17.64 0.23
CA GLU A 86 10.67 18.89 -0.38
C GLU A 86 9.69 20.02 -0.09
N THR A 87 10.20 21.21 0.10
CA THR A 87 9.35 22.39 0.26
C THR A 87 8.60 22.65 -1.04
N ASP A 88 7.28 22.84 -0.95
CA ASP A 88 6.46 23.21 -2.09
C ASP A 88 6.78 24.67 -2.47
N PRO A 89 7.21 24.94 -3.72
CA PRO A 89 7.49 26.31 -4.15
C PRO A 89 6.28 27.26 -4.08
N ALA A 90 5.06 26.69 -4.21
CA ALA A 90 3.82 27.47 -4.17
C ALA A 90 3.34 27.72 -2.73
N ASP A 91 3.71 26.87 -1.77
CA ASP A 91 3.37 27.02 -0.36
C ASP A 91 4.50 26.47 0.51
N THR A 92 5.31 27.37 1.05
CA THR A 92 6.49 27.00 1.85
C THR A 92 6.18 26.27 3.14
N ARG A 93 4.91 26.26 3.58
CA ARG A 93 4.44 25.51 4.76
C ARG A 93 4.10 24.06 4.42
N ALA A 94 3.88 23.74 3.15
CA ALA A 94 3.57 22.41 2.68
C ALA A 94 4.85 21.68 2.27
N LYS A 95 4.89 20.37 2.52
CA LYS A 95 5.97 19.48 2.05
C LYS A 95 5.42 18.51 1.03
N ARG A 96 6.13 18.38 -0.08
CA ARG A 96 5.84 17.41 -1.13
C ARG A 96 6.69 16.17 -0.93
N LEU A 97 6.10 15.02 -1.19
CA LEU A 97 6.81 13.75 -1.10
C LEU A 97 7.30 13.33 -2.50
N ARG A 98 8.55 12.94 -2.56
CA ARG A 98 9.18 12.44 -3.77
C ARG A 98 9.99 11.19 -3.45
N VAL A 99 9.87 10.17 -4.29
CA VAL A 99 10.76 9.02 -4.19
C VAL A 99 12.18 9.42 -4.60
N THR A 100 13.16 8.92 -3.87
CA THR A 100 14.58 9.07 -4.25
C THR A 100 14.89 8.12 -5.40
N GLU A 101 16.11 8.21 -5.96
CA GLU A 101 16.57 7.22 -6.95
C GLU A 101 16.48 5.80 -6.40
N ALA A 102 16.90 5.59 -5.14
CA ALA A 102 16.78 4.29 -4.49
C ALA A 102 15.32 3.85 -4.32
N GLY A 103 14.43 4.77 -3.95
CA GLY A 103 13.00 4.48 -3.84
C GLY A 103 12.37 4.16 -5.17
N ALA A 104 12.74 4.88 -6.23
CA ALA A 104 12.25 4.64 -7.59
C ALA A 104 12.73 3.31 -8.17
N GLU A 105 13.89 2.82 -7.73
CA GLU A 105 14.39 1.49 -8.11
C GLU A 105 13.70 0.39 -7.31
N LEU A 106 13.50 0.59 -6.01
CA LEU A 106 12.92 -0.41 -5.12
C LEU A 106 11.42 -0.60 -5.34
N ALA A 107 10.66 0.47 -5.57
CA ALA A 107 9.20 0.40 -5.65
C ALA A 107 8.69 -0.60 -6.71
N PRO A 108 9.17 -0.58 -7.97
CA PRO A 108 8.72 -1.56 -8.96
C PRO A 108 9.07 -3.00 -8.57
N ARG A 109 10.23 -3.22 -7.96
CA ARG A 109 10.65 -4.55 -7.49
C ARG A 109 9.73 -5.06 -6.38
N ALA A 110 9.39 -4.18 -5.45
CA ALA A 110 8.48 -4.53 -4.36
C ALA A 110 7.06 -4.79 -4.90
N ILE A 111 6.60 -3.99 -5.84
CA ILE A 111 5.30 -4.20 -6.50
C ILE A 111 5.27 -5.57 -7.19
N ALA A 112 6.31 -5.91 -7.93
CA ALA A 112 6.39 -7.20 -8.61
C ALA A 112 6.36 -8.37 -7.60
N ALA A 113 7.05 -8.23 -6.46
CA ALA A 113 7.04 -9.25 -5.42
C ALA A 113 5.65 -9.44 -4.80
N VAL A 114 4.93 -8.35 -4.56
CA VAL A 114 3.57 -8.40 -4.01
C VAL A 114 2.59 -8.94 -5.05
N GLU A 115 2.71 -8.55 -6.32
CA GLU A 115 1.87 -9.07 -7.40
C GLU A 115 2.03 -10.58 -7.55
N ALA A 116 3.24 -11.12 -7.34
CA ALA A 116 3.45 -12.56 -7.34
C ALA A 116 2.72 -13.26 -6.18
N VAL A 117 2.68 -12.65 -5.01
CA VAL A 117 1.87 -13.13 -3.87
C VAL A 117 0.40 -13.11 -4.22
N ASP A 118 -0.08 -12.03 -4.83
CA ASP A 118 -1.48 -11.88 -5.23
C ASP A 118 -1.87 -12.97 -6.24
N ALA A 119 -1.05 -13.21 -7.24
CA ALA A 119 -1.31 -14.22 -8.26
C ALA A 119 -1.47 -15.62 -7.64
N GLU A 120 -0.63 -15.96 -6.67
CA GLU A 120 -0.71 -17.24 -5.97
C GLU A 120 -1.91 -17.31 -5.03
N PHE A 121 -2.14 -16.23 -4.27
CA PHE A 121 -3.23 -16.18 -3.30
C PHE A 121 -4.61 -16.25 -3.97
N PHE A 122 -4.80 -15.52 -5.06
CA PHE A 122 -6.08 -15.45 -5.77
C PHE A 122 -6.24 -16.56 -6.82
N ARG A 123 -5.27 -17.45 -6.97
CA ARG A 123 -5.32 -18.53 -7.97
C ARG A 123 -6.63 -19.34 -7.97
N PRO A 124 -7.23 -19.67 -6.80
CA PRO A 124 -8.50 -20.41 -6.78
C PRO A 124 -9.71 -19.65 -7.34
N VAL A 125 -9.60 -18.35 -7.56
CA VAL A 125 -10.70 -17.47 -7.96
C VAL A 125 -10.34 -16.77 -9.28
N PRO A 126 -11.26 -16.68 -10.24
CA PRO A 126 -11.01 -15.87 -11.44
C PRO A 126 -10.68 -14.42 -11.05
N VAL A 127 -9.58 -13.87 -11.59
CA VAL A 127 -9.06 -12.58 -11.17
C VAL A 127 -10.08 -11.44 -11.37
N GLY A 128 -10.84 -11.49 -12.46
CA GLY A 128 -11.88 -10.49 -12.74
C GLY A 128 -12.98 -10.49 -11.67
N GLU A 129 -13.37 -11.66 -11.17
CA GLU A 129 -14.36 -11.79 -10.11
C GLU A 129 -13.80 -11.29 -8.77
N ALA A 130 -12.55 -11.62 -8.46
CA ALA A 130 -11.88 -11.15 -7.26
C ALA A 130 -11.78 -9.63 -7.24
N VAL A 131 -11.34 -9.02 -8.32
CA VAL A 131 -11.22 -7.55 -8.43
C VAL A 131 -12.59 -6.89 -8.29
N LYS A 132 -13.62 -7.42 -8.95
CA LYS A 132 -14.97 -6.87 -8.87
C LYS A 132 -15.53 -6.90 -7.45
N LEU A 133 -15.37 -8.03 -6.76
CA LEU A 133 -15.81 -8.17 -5.37
C LEU A 133 -15.07 -7.20 -4.45
N LEU A 134 -13.76 -7.18 -4.53
CA LEU A 134 -12.92 -6.36 -3.65
C LEU A 134 -13.14 -4.87 -3.91
N ALA A 135 -13.28 -4.46 -5.18
CA ALA A 135 -13.55 -3.07 -5.53
C ALA A 135 -14.89 -2.60 -4.94
N ALA A 136 -15.91 -3.46 -4.94
CA ALA A 136 -17.20 -3.14 -4.34
C ALA A 136 -17.11 -2.95 -2.83
N LEU A 137 -16.24 -3.73 -2.16
CA LEU A 137 -16.05 -3.66 -0.71
C LEU A 137 -15.11 -2.54 -0.29
N ALA A 138 -14.16 -2.17 -1.16
CA ALA A 138 -13.12 -1.19 -0.86
C ALA A 138 -13.55 0.26 -1.17
N ARG A 139 -14.81 0.51 -1.48
CA ARG A 139 -15.28 1.88 -1.75
C ARG A 139 -15.03 2.77 -0.54
N PRO A 140 -14.49 3.99 -0.75
CA PRO A 140 -14.41 4.96 0.32
C PRO A 140 -15.81 5.23 0.87
N GLU A 141 -15.92 5.34 2.19
CA GLU A 141 -17.16 5.82 2.79
C GLU A 141 -17.33 7.30 2.41
N ASP A 142 -18.55 7.65 1.98
CA ASP A 142 -18.91 9.04 1.64
C ASP A 142 -18.98 9.91 2.90
#